data_9dcaaffc0e0d7d451cc7e01e8afdfb62
#
_entry.id   9dcaaffc0e0d7d451cc7e01e8afdfb62
#
_cell.length_a   1.000
_cell.length_b   1.000
_cell.length_c   1.000
_cell.angle_alpha   90.00
_cell.angle_beta   90.00
_cell.angle_gamma   90.00
#
_symmetry.space_group_name_H-M   'P 1'
#
loop_
_entity.id
_entity.type
_entity.pdbx_description
1 polymer ?
#
loop_
_entity_poly.entity_id
_entity_poly.type
_entity_poly.pdbx_seq_one_letter_code
_entity_poly.pdbx_strand_id
1 'polypeptide(L)'
;MRNIIISIVFLLGISSIQAQTVKEDLSEFPETMLSDMDSLYWDWQSKNLIYLDENCRMLPEGPKVSDSVYIDRLSRIPSIIEMPFNEVVKKYIEAYTGRLRNKVSFMLAAANFYMPMFEEALETYDLPMELKYLPIIESALNPKALSRQRASGLWQFMLRTSKSYGLETNSLVEERFDPQKSTWAAVRYLKDLFNIYKDWHLVLAAYNCGPGNVNKAIRRAGGSTDYWDLYPFLPKETRGYVPGFIAANYVMTYYCEHGICPMESQLPAVSDTVHINKDLHLQQVASVCNIDIEQLRSLNPQYK
;
A
#
# COMPACT_ATOMS: atom_id res chain seq x y z
N MET A 1 -55.12 -33.35 58.04
CA MET A 1 -55.20 -32.49 56.86
C MET A 1 -53.81 -31.97 56.61
N ARG A 2 -53.14 -32.50 55.58
CA ARG A 2 -51.74 -32.19 55.26
C ARG A 2 -51.74 -31.28 54.05
N ASN A 3 -51.36 -30.01 54.23
CA ASN A 3 -51.22 -29.04 53.12
C ASN A 3 -49.92 -29.32 52.34
N ILE A 4 -50.06 -29.60 51.08
CA ILE A 4 -48.93 -29.74 50.12
C ILE A 4 -48.74 -28.36 49.45
N ILE A 5 -47.62 -27.72 49.70
CA ILE A 5 -47.19 -26.50 49.02
C ILE A 5 -46.39 -26.93 47.73
N ILE A 6 -46.93 -26.66 46.56
CA ILE A 6 -46.24 -26.85 45.29
C ILE A 6 -45.49 -25.53 44.94
N SER A 7 -44.16 -25.56 45.05
CA SER A 7 -43.32 -24.49 44.59
C SER A 7 -43.05 -24.65 43.07
N ILE A 8 -43.59 -23.74 42.27
CA ILE A 8 -43.29 -23.67 40.83
C ILE A 8 -42.01 -22.85 40.68
N VAL A 9 -40.92 -23.50 40.27
CA VAL A 9 -39.66 -22.85 39.90
C VAL A 9 -39.77 -22.42 38.44
N PHE A 10 -39.88 -21.13 38.22
CA PHE A 10 -39.74 -20.54 36.86
C PHE A 10 -38.26 -20.50 36.48
N LEU A 11 -37.81 -21.41 35.63
CA LEU A 11 -36.52 -21.33 34.96
C LEU A 11 -36.62 -20.32 33.81
N LEU A 12 -36.19 -19.08 34.08
CA LEU A 12 -35.90 -18.10 33.04
C LEU A 12 -34.64 -18.53 32.28
N GLY A 13 -34.86 -19.15 31.14
CA GLY A 13 -33.78 -19.42 30.17
C GLY A 13 -33.25 -18.10 29.61
N ILE A 14 -32.13 -17.64 30.13
CA ILE A 14 -31.35 -16.55 29.49
C ILE A 14 -30.68 -17.15 28.25
N SER A 15 -31.31 -16.95 27.09
CA SER A 15 -30.67 -17.22 25.81
C SER A 15 -29.56 -16.17 25.65
N SER A 16 -28.32 -16.54 25.93
CA SER A 16 -27.16 -15.77 25.55
C SER A 16 -27.11 -15.75 24.02
N ILE A 17 -27.53 -14.63 23.42
CA ILE A 17 -27.23 -14.32 22.04
C ILE A 17 -25.71 -14.13 21.95
N GLN A 18 -24.99 -15.20 21.63
CA GLN A 18 -23.61 -15.07 21.20
C GLN A 18 -23.64 -14.32 19.87
N ALA A 19 -23.25 -13.06 19.90
CA ALA A 19 -22.89 -12.33 18.69
C ALA A 19 -21.77 -13.13 18.01
N GLN A 20 -22.09 -13.86 16.96
CA GLN A 20 -21.11 -14.40 16.06
C GLN A 20 -20.39 -13.19 15.44
N THR A 21 -19.20 -12.90 15.94
CA THR A 21 -18.26 -12.03 15.22
C THR A 21 -17.99 -12.72 13.89
N VAL A 22 -18.62 -12.22 12.82
CA VAL A 22 -18.30 -12.60 11.46
C VAL A 22 -16.80 -12.29 11.30
N LYS A 23 -15.96 -13.33 11.29
CA LYS A 23 -14.55 -13.16 10.94
C LYS A 23 -14.52 -12.62 9.52
N GLU A 24 -14.15 -11.37 9.40
CA GLU A 24 -13.95 -10.72 8.12
C GLU A 24 -12.94 -11.55 7.31
N ASP A 25 -13.32 -11.97 6.11
CA ASP A 25 -12.37 -12.67 5.22
C ASP A 25 -11.36 -11.65 4.68
N LEU A 26 -10.21 -11.63 5.32
CA LEU A 26 -9.11 -10.72 4.99
C LEU A 26 -8.20 -11.29 3.88
N SER A 27 -8.50 -12.47 3.34
CA SER A 27 -7.64 -13.15 2.36
C SER A 27 -7.49 -12.41 1.02
N GLU A 28 -8.34 -11.44 0.75
CA GLU A 28 -8.26 -10.60 -0.45
C GLU A 28 -7.47 -9.30 -0.23
N PHE A 29 -7.16 -8.95 1.02
CA PHE A 29 -6.36 -7.76 1.30
C PHE A 29 -4.89 -7.99 0.93
N PRO A 30 -4.21 -6.99 0.34
CA PRO A 30 -2.77 -7.04 0.12
C PRO A 30 -2.01 -7.37 1.41
N GLU A 31 -0.93 -8.14 1.31
CA GLU A 31 -0.13 -8.56 2.46
C GLU A 31 0.33 -7.37 3.32
N THR A 32 0.66 -6.26 2.69
CA THR A 32 1.06 -5.01 3.35
C THR A 32 -0.04 -4.36 4.18
N MET A 33 -1.30 -4.57 3.84
CA MET A 33 -2.43 -4.12 4.66
C MET A 33 -2.66 -5.00 5.89
N LEU A 34 -2.26 -6.28 5.82
CA LEU A 34 -2.47 -7.28 6.88
C LEU A 34 -1.26 -7.42 7.79
N SER A 35 -0.03 -7.21 7.29
CA SER A 35 1.18 -7.34 8.08
C SER A 35 1.17 -6.32 9.23
N ASP A 36 1.47 -6.79 10.44
CA ASP A 36 2.04 -5.90 11.44
C ASP A 36 3.30 -5.34 10.81
N MET A 37 3.34 -4.01 10.69
CA MET A 37 4.47 -3.32 10.10
C MET A 37 5.73 -3.84 10.76
N ASP A 38 6.72 -4.20 9.95
CA ASP A 38 8.01 -4.69 10.44
C ASP A 38 8.46 -3.78 11.57
N SER A 39 8.21 -4.21 12.80
CA SER A 39 8.11 -3.34 13.97
C SER A 39 9.42 -2.58 14.21
N LEU A 40 10.55 -3.20 13.85
CA LEU A 40 11.88 -2.62 14.05
C LEU A 40 12.19 -1.45 13.10
N TYR A 41 11.82 -1.56 11.82
CA TYR A 41 12.09 -0.50 10.85
C TYR A 41 11.14 0.70 11.05
N TRP A 42 9.87 0.43 11.29
CA TRP A 42 8.88 1.46 11.57
C TRP A 42 9.12 2.13 12.93
N ASP A 43 9.48 1.34 13.94
CA ASP A 43 9.80 1.85 15.27
C ASP A 43 11.05 2.75 15.23
N TRP A 44 12.03 2.38 14.40
CA TRP A 44 13.23 3.19 14.20
C TRP A 44 12.95 4.48 13.40
N GLN A 45 12.23 4.41 12.29
CA GLN A 45 11.86 5.61 11.51
C GLN A 45 10.93 6.54 12.29
N SER A 46 9.92 6.00 12.97
CA SER A 46 8.99 6.81 13.75
C SER A 46 9.67 7.50 14.92
N LYS A 47 10.66 6.86 15.56
CA LYS A 47 11.41 7.44 16.68
C LYS A 47 12.46 8.46 16.25
N ASN A 48 13.07 8.27 15.09
CA ASN A 48 14.24 9.05 14.70
C ASN A 48 13.98 10.04 13.55
N LEU A 49 12.97 9.80 12.71
CA LEU A 49 12.73 10.56 11.49
C LEU A 49 11.28 11.01 11.28
N ILE A 50 10.33 10.40 11.98
CA ILE A 50 8.89 10.65 11.79
C ILE A 50 8.23 10.75 13.16
N TYR A 51 7.52 11.84 13.42
CA TYR A 51 6.73 12.05 14.64
C TYR A 51 5.37 12.69 14.32
N LEU A 52 4.43 12.63 15.25
CA LEU A 52 3.10 13.22 15.06
C LEU A 52 3.21 14.74 14.99
N ASP A 53 2.53 15.36 14.04
CA ASP A 53 2.34 16.81 13.97
C ASP A 53 1.51 17.25 15.18
N GLU A 54 2.13 18.03 16.08
CA GLU A 54 1.49 18.56 17.28
C GLU A 54 0.33 19.52 16.97
N ASN A 55 0.29 20.09 15.78
CA ASN A 55 -0.76 21.02 15.34
C ASN A 55 -1.98 20.33 14.77
N CYS A 56 -1.89 19.03 14.47
CA CYS A 56 -2.98 18.24 13.96
C CYS A 56 -3.47 17.24 15.02
N ARG A 57 -4.76 17.25 15.29
CA ARG A 57 -5.37 16.33 16.25
C ARG A 57 -6.02 15.16 15.52
N MET A 58 -5.35 14.01 15.53
CA MET A 58 -5.90 12.78 15.00
C MET A 58 -7.13 12.32 15.81
N LEU A 59 -8.25 12.06 15.15
CA LEU A 59 -9.44 11.54 15.80
C LEU A 59 -9.25 10.04 16.11
N PRO A 60 -9.72 9.52 17.27
CA PRO A 60 -9.64 8.09 17.58
C PRO A 60 -10.37 7.21 16.55
N GLU A 61 -11.53 7.69 16.10
CA GLU A 61 -12.34 7.07 15.06
C GLU A 61 -12.69 8.11 13.98
N GLY A 62 -12.74 7.66 12.73
CA GLY A 62 -13.17 8.51 11.62
C GLY A 62 -14.68 8.75 11.66
N PRO A 63 -15.15 9.85 11.06
CA PRO A 63 -16.58 10.10 10.90
C PRO A 63 -17.20 8.98 10.05
N LYS A 64 -18.45 8.60 10.37
CA LYS A 64 -19.23 7.72 9.52
C LYS A 64 -19.63 8.48 8.26
N VAL A 65 -19.31 7.93 7.12
CA VAL A 65 -19.52 8.54 5.82
C VAL A 65 -20.56 7.71 5.04
N SER A 66 -21.53 8.38 4.39
CA SER A 66 -22.51 7.69 3.54
C SER A 66 -21.92 7.36 2.18
N ASP A 67 -22.50 6.36 1.51
CA ASP A 67 -22.03 5.91 0.19
C ASP A 67 -22.08 7.04 -0.85
N SER A 68 -23.10 7.93 -0.76
CA SER A 68 -23.19 9.10 -1.64
C SER A 68 -22.00 10.05 -1.54
N VAL A 69 -21.41 10.18 -0.34
CA VAL A 69 -20.21 11.00 -0.13
C VAL A 69 -18.97 10.29 -0.71
N TYR A 70 -18.86 8.98 -0.57
CA TYR A 70 -17.76 8.23 -1.21
C TYR A 70 -17.82 8.36 -2.74
N ILE A 71 -19.00 8.19 -3.33
CA ILE A 71 -19.23 8.33 -4.78
C ILE A 71 -18.86 9.74 -5.25
N ASP A 72 -19.36 10.77 -4.57
CA ASP A 72 -19.06 12.16 -4.91
C ASP A 72 -17.55 12.46 -4.82
N ARG A 73 -16.90 12.03 -3.75
CA ARG A 73 -15.46 12.25 -3.56
C ARG A 73 -14.61 11.51 -4.59
N LEU A 74 -14.91 10.24 -4.87
CA LEU A 74 -14.18 9.48 -5.89
C LEU A 74 -14.33 10.11 -7.27
N SER A 75 -15.52 10.61 -7.63
CA SER A 75 -15.76 11.29 -8.91
C SER A 75 -15.01 12.61 -9.07
N ARG A 76 -14.55 13.21 -7.97
CA ARG A 76 -13.78 14.47 -7.97
C ARG A 76 -12.27 14.27 -7.99
N ILE A 77 -11.79 13.05 -7.80
CA ILE A 77 -10.34 12.77 -7.92
C ILE A 77 -9.97 12.92 -9.40
N PRO A 78 -9.06 13.86 -9.74
CA PRO A 78 -8.60 13.99 -11.12
C PRO A 78 -7.75 12.76 -11.46
N SER A 79 -8.31 11.84 -12.23
CA SER A 79 -7.65 10.59 -12.59
C SER A 79 -7.96 10.17 -14.03
N ILE A 80 -6.99 9.55 -14.69
CA ILE A 80 -7.15 8.87 -15.99
C ILE A 80 -7.68 7.45 -15.76
N ILE A 81 -7.28 6.82 -14.64
CA ILE A 81 -7.73 5.48 -14.25
C ILE A 81 -9.12 5.61 -13.62
N GLU A 82 -10.08 4.85 -14.10
CA GLU A 82 -11.43 4.83 -13.52
C GLU A 82 -11.42 4.40 -12.06
N MET A 83 -12.17 5.12 -11.22
CA MET A 83 -12.29 4.85 -9.79
C MET A 83 -13.75 4.56 -9.40
N PRO A 84 -14.31 3.43 -9.86
CA PRO A 84 -15.70 3.09 -9.56
C PRO A 84 -15.89 2.82 -8.07
N PHE A 85 -17.07 3.20 -7.56
CA PHE A 85 -17.51 2.84 -6.22
C PHE A 85 -18.34 1.56 -6.26
N ASN A 86 -18.04 0.62 -5.39
CA ASN A 86 -18.84 -0.55 -5.09
C ASN A 86 -18.54 -1.03 -3.65
N GLU A 87 -19.29 -2.04 -3.17
CA GLU A 87 -19.14 -2.56 -1.81
C GLU A 87 -17.73 -3.09 -1.52
N VAL A 88 -17.02 -3.61 -2.53
CA VAL A 88 -15.64 -4.07 -2.36
C VAL A 88 -14.71 -2.88 -2.14
N VAL A 89 -14.78 -1.85 -2.97
CA VAL A 89 -13.99 -0.62 -2.83
C VAL A 89 -14.28 0.06 -1.49
N LYS A 90 -15.56 0.15 -1.09
CA LYS A 90 -15.97 0.69 0.21
C LYS A 90 -15.25 0.00 1.37
N LYS A 91 -15.23 -1.33 1.37
CA LYS A 91 -14.54 -2.13 2.40
C LYS A 91 -13.06 -1.73 2.55
N TYR A 92 -12.36 -1.49 1.44
CA TYR A 92 -10.97 -1.06 1.47
C TYR A 92 -10.80 0.39 1.97
N ILE A 93 -11.68 1.29 1.55
CA ILE A 93 -11.69 2.67 2.08
C ILE A 93 -11.92 2.66 3.60
N GLU A 94 -12.91 1.92 4.07
CA GLU A 94 -13.21 1.80 5.50
C GLU A 94 -12.06 1.14 6.29
N ALA A 95 -11.31 0.22 5.69
CA ALA A 95 -10.12 -0.35 6.31
C ALA A 95 -9.02 0.70 6.50
N TYR A 96 -8.73 1.52 5.48
CA TYR A 96 -7.74 2.59 5.58
C TYR A 96 -8.17 3.70 6.55
N THR A 97 -9.43 4.11 6.49
CA THR A 97 -9.95 5.19 7.37
C THR A 97 -10.27 4.73 8.79
N GLY A 98 -10.34 3.42 9.01
CA GLY A 98 -10.59 2.76 10.30
C GLY A 98 -9.31 2.17 10.91
N ARG A 99 -9.19 0.85 10.87
CA ARG A 99 -8.11 0.08 11.56
C ARG A 99 -6.69 0.41 11.09
N LEU A 100 -6.53 0.90 9.87
CA LEU A 100 -5.21 1.24 9.29
C LEU A 100 -4.85 2.72 9.40
N ARG A 101 -5.61 3.53 10.15
CA ARG A 101 -5.41 4.99 10.30
C ARG A 101 -3.97 5.36 10.63
N ASN A 102 -3.34 4.64 11.57
CA ASN A 102 -1.96 4.91 11.96
C ASN A 102 -0.98 4.62 10.82
N LYS A 103 -1.25 3.57 10.01
CA LYS A 103 -0.46 3.32 8.79
C LYS A 103 -0.63 4.44 7.76
N VAL A 104 -1.87 4.94 7.58
CA VAL A 104 -2.12 6.08 6.69
C VAL A 104 -1.36 7.32 7.15
N SER A 105 -1.40 7.64 8.45
CA SER A 105 -0.65 8.75 9.05
C SER A 105 0.84 8.68 8.71
N PHE A 106 1.44 7.49 8.83
CA PHE A 106 2.83 7.26 8.43
C PHE A 106 3.04 7.39 6.91
N MET A 107 2.18 6.76 6.10
CA MET A 107 2.29 6.81 4.63
C MET A 107 2.18 8.24 4.10
N LEU A 108 1.36 9.09 4.72
CA LEU A 108 1.26 10.52 4.39
C LEU A 108 2.60 11.24 4.63
N ALA A 109 3.27 10.96 5.73
CA ALA A 109 4.58 11.53 6.03
C ALA A 109 5.67 11.04 5.05
N ALA A 110 5.71 9.73 4.77
CA ALA A 110 6.65 9.15 3.83
C ALA A 110 6.38 9.61 2.38
N ALA A 111 5.13 9.88 2.03
CA ALA A 111 4.73 10.38 0.72
C ALA A 111 5.42 11.69 0.36
N ASN A 112 5.59 12.62 1.32
CA ASN A 112 6.28 13.88 1.08
C ASN A 112 7.72 13.67 0.55
N PHE A 113 8.36 12.57 0.92
CA PHE A 113 9.71 12.25 0.46
C PHE A 113 9.72 11.52 -0.89
N TYR A 114 8.83 10.55 -1.08
CA TYR A 114 8.88 9.68 -2.26
C TYR A 114 8.07 10.16 -3.45
N MET A 115 6.95 10.89 -3.24
CA MET A 115 6.04 11.28 -4.32
C MET A 115 6.70 12.12 -5.42
N PRO A 116 7.59 13.11 -5.13
CA PRO A 116 8.23 13.89 -6.21
C PRO A 116 9.01 13.01 -7.19
N MET A 117 9.73 11.99 -6.69
CA MET A 117 10.47 11.05 -7.53
C MET A 117 9.54 10.14 -8.36
N PHE A 118 8.42 9.71 -7.79
CA PHE A 118 7.43 8.91 -8.52
C PHE A 118 6.77 9.74 -9.62
N GLU A 119 6.40 10.97 -9.31
CA GLU A 119 5.78 11.91 -10.25
C GLU A 119 6.71 12.20 -11.43
N GLU A 120 7.99 12.50 -11.19
CA GLU A 120 8.99 12.71 -12.24
C GLU A 120 9.10 11.50 -13.19
N ALA A 121 9.15 10.29 -12.62
CA ALA A 121 9.26 9.08 -13.43
C ALA A 121 7.99 8.78 -14.23
N LEU A 122 6.80 8.99 -13.63
CA LEU A 122 5.52 8.80 -14.30
C LEU A 122 5.34 9.81 -15.45
N GLU A 123 5.65 11.08 -15.20
CA GLU A 123 5.59 12.14 -16.22
C GLU A 123 6.52 11.83 -17.38
N THR A 124 7.76 11.41 -17.11
CA THR A 124 8.75 11.07 -18.14
C THR A 124 8.27 9.97 -19.10
N TYR A 125 7.45 9.03 -18.59
CA TYR A 125 6.90 7.93 -19.39
C TYR A 125 5.46 8.16 -19.86
N ASP A 126 4.92 9.35 -19.64
CA ASP A 126 3.53 9.70 -19.99
C ASP A 126 2.53 8.67 -19.43
N LEU A 127 2.61 8.46 -18.11
CA LEU A 127 1.77 7.54 -17.35
C LEU A 127 0.84 8.32 -16.41
N PRO A 128 -0.34 7.75 -16.07
CA PRO A 128 -1.27 8.37 -15.13
C PRO A 128 -0.62 8.66 -13.77
N MET A 129 -0.80 9.90 -13.27
CA MET A 129 -0.19 10.35 -12.02
C MET A 129 -0.70 9.63 -10.79
N GLU A 130 -1.91 9.12 -10.81
CA GLU A 130 -2.48 8.32 -9.73
C GLU A 130 -1.73 7.01 -9.46
N LEU A 131 -0.95 6.51 -10.42
CA LEU A 131 -0.06 5.36 -10.24
C LEU A 131 1.02 5.58 -9.17
N LYS A 132 1.31 6.83 -8.78
CA LYS A 132 2.20 7.14 -7.65
C LYS A 132 1.74 6.52 -6.34
N TYR A 133 0.46 6.19 -6.21
CA TYR A 133 -0.08 5.54 -5.02
C TYR A 133 0.05 3.99 -5.03
N LEU A 134 0.61 3.41 -6.10
CA LEU A 134 0.84 1.96 -6.16
C LEU A 134 1.78 1.45 -5.05
N PRO A 135 2.91 2.12 -4.73
CA PRO A 135 3.76 1.72 -3.61
C PRO A 135 3.07 1.74 -2.23
N ILE A 136 1.93 2.42 -2.09
CA ILE A 136 1.13 2.37 -0.84
C ILE A 136 0.57 0.97 -0.62
N ILE A 137 0.00 0.35 -1.65
CA ILE A 137 -0.55 -1.01 -1.55
C ILE A 137 0.54 -2.08 -1.63
N GLU A 138 1.68 -1.78 -2.24
CA GLU A 138 2.80 -2.73 -2.37
C GLU A 138 3.64 -2.84 -1.10
N SER A 139 4.00 -1.71 -0.51
CA SER A 139 4.97 -1.67 0.58
C SER A 139 4.60 -0.75 1.75
N ALA A 140 3.44 -0.08 1.69
CA ALA A 140 3.11 1.04 2.57
C ALA A 140 4.23 2.11 2.58
N LEU A 141 4.89 2.34 1.44
CA LEU A 141 6.06 3.22 1.25
C LEU A 141 7.31 2.80 2.06
N ASN A 142 7.43 1.52 2.42
CA ASN A 142 8.62 0.99 3.07
C ASN A 142 9.66 0.54 2.01
N PRO A 143 10.81 1.22 1.86
CA PRO A 143 11.82 0.87 0.87
C PRO A 143 12.53 -0.46 1.17
N LYS A 144 12.46 -0.96 2.40
CA LYS A 144 13.03 -2.24 2.83
C LYS A 144 12.01 -3.37 2.91
N ALA A 145 10.78 -3.15 2.41
CA ALA A 145 9.74 -4.18 2.44
C ALA A 145 10.17 -5.45 1.70
N LEU A 146 9.96 -6.59 2.33
CA LEU A 146 10.23 -7.92 1.80
C LEU A 146 9.01 -8.82 2.05
N SER A 147 8.34 -9.26 0.99
CA SER A 147 7.19 -10.15 1.10
C SER A 147 7.60 -11.60 1.37
N ARG A 148 6.64 -12.43 1.78
CA ARG A 148 6.84 -13.89 1.93
C ARG A 148 7.30 -14.55 0.63
N GLN A 149 6.90 -14.01 -0.52
CA GLN A 149 7.31 -14.48 -1.84
C GLN A 149 8.62 -13.84 -2.33
N ARG A 150 9.29 -13.06 -1.47
CA ARG A 150 10.53 -12.34 -1.75
C ARG A 150 10.41 -11.26 -2.82
N ALA A 151 9.24 -10.68 -2.99
CA ALA A 151 9.10 -9.39 -3.63
C ALA A 151 9.71 -8.31 -2.72
N SER A 152 10.39 -7.31 -3.28
CA SER A 152 11.27 -6.42 -2.50
C SER A 152 11.12 -4.96 -2.89
N GLY A 153 11.24 -4.08 -1.88
CA GLY A 153 11.32 -2.64 -2.02
C GLY A 153 9.97 -1.94 -2.18
N LEU A 154 10.00 -0.65 -2.47
CA LEU A 154 8.80 0.20 -2.63
C LEU A 154 7.78 -0.38 -3.61
N TRP A 155 8.27 -0.91 -4.72
CA TRP A 155 7.49 -1.42 -5.86
C TRP A 155 7.31 -2.94 -5.85
N GLN A 156 7.76 -3.62 -4.80
CA GLN A 156 7.64 -5.08 -4.60
C GLN A 156 8.04 -5.92 -5.83
N PHE A 157 9.18 -5.61 -6.42
CA PHE A 157 9.68 -6.37 -7.55
C PHE A 157 10.04 -7.80 -7.18
N MET A 158 9.53 -8.75 -7.97
CA MET A 158 10.07 -10.12 -7.98
C MET A 158 11.44 -10.15 -8.65
N LEU A 159 12.35 -10.99 -8.15
CA LEU A 159 13.74 -11.07 -8.64
C LEU A 159 13.84 -11.27 -10.15
N ARG A 160 12.98 -12.09 -10.74
CA ARG A 160 13.01 -12.35 -12.18
C ARG A 160 12.61 -11.10 -12.97
N THR A 161 11.54 -10.45 -12.57
CA THR A 161 11.03 -9.24 -13.23
C THR A 161 12.04 -8.11 -13.11
N SER A 162 12.61 -7.89 -11.93
CA SER A 162 13.56 -6.79 -11.70
C SER A 162 14.81 -6.90 -12.60
N LYS A 163 15.32 -8.11 -12.80
CA LYS A 163 16.44 -8.35 -13.74
C LYS A 163 16.09 -8.01 -15.18
N SER A 164 14.85 -8.26 -15.62
CA SER A 164 14.40 -7.91 -16.98
C SER A 164 14.34 -6.39 -17.18
N TYR A 165 14.23 -5.62 -16.10
CA TYR A 165 14.24 -4.15 -16.13
C TYR A 165 15.56 -3.54 -15.67
N GLY A 166 16.63 -4.35 -15.59
CA GLY A 166 18.01 -3.90 -15.39
C GLY A 166 18.39 -3.63 -13.93
N LEU A 167 17.61 -4.11 -12.97
CA LEU A 167 17.97 -4.00 -11.54
C LEU A 167 18.98 -5.10 -11.16
N GLU A 168 20.07 -4.69 -10.56
CA GLU A 168 21.15 -5.57 -10.11
C GLU A 168 20.86 -6.17 -8.74
N THR A 169 21.20 -7.43 -8.57
CA THR A 169 21.17 -8.15 -7.30
C THR A 169 22.40 -9.05 -7.19
N ASN A 170 23.25 -8.72 -6.23
CA ASN A 170 24.47 -9.49 -5.92
C ASN A 170 24.74 -9.56 -4.41
N SER A 171 25.95 -9.93 -4.00
CA SER A 171 26.33 -10.03 -2.58
C SER A 171 26.40 -8.68 -1.84
N LEU A 172 26.60 -7.57 -2.56
CA LEU A 172 26.81 -6.24 -2.00
C LEU A 172 25.60 -5.32 -2.20
N VAL A 173 24.86 -5.53 -3.29
CA VAL A 173 23.80 -4.63 -3.73
C VAL A 173 22.51 -5.40 -4.02
N GLU A 174 21.38 -4.79 -3.67
CA GLU A 174 20.03 -5.26 -3.99
C GLU A 174 19.20 -4.06 -4.48
N GLU A 175 19.26 -3.78 -5.78
CA GLU A 175 18.66 -2.56 -6.35
C GLU A 175 17.13 -2.54 -6.36
N ARG A 176 16.48 -3.63 -6.01
CA ARG A 176 15.03 -3.62 -5.74
C ARG A 176 14.67 -2.75 -4.53
N PHE A 177 15.61 -2.58 -3.61
CA PHE A 177 15.48 -1.67 -2.47
C PHE A 177 15.88 -0.23 -2.78
N ASP A 178 16.56 0.02 -3.90
CA ASP A 178 16.92 1.36 -4.35
C ASP A 178 15.66 2.13 -4.77
N PRO A 179 15.27 3.21 -4.08
CA PRO A 179 14.03 3.91 -4.38
C PRO A 179 14.02 4.48 -5.81
N GLN A 180 15.13 5.06 -6.25
CA GLN A 180 15.22 5.69 -7.57
C GLN A 180 15.23 4.64 -8.69
N LYS A 181 16.16 3.69 -8.64
CA LYS A 181 16.30 2.68 -9.69
C LYS A 181 15.05 1.81 -9.83
N SER A 182 14.45 1.39 -8.69
CA SER A 182 13.24 0.59 -8.72
C SER A 182 12.04 1.37 -9.27
N THR A 183 11.95 2.68 -9.02
CA THR A 183 10.90 3.54 -9.59
C THR A 183 11.01 3.60 -11.11
N TRP A 184 12.21 3.89 -11.65
CA TRP A 184 12.42 3.89 -13.11
C TRP A 184 12.18 2.52 -13.75
N ALA A 185 12.45 1.44 -13.06
CA ALA A 185 12.11 0.09 -13.53
C ALA A 185 10.59 -0.15 -13.53
N ALA A 186 9.87 0.30 -12.47
CA ALA A 186 8.45 0.11 -12.32
C ALA A 186 7.64 0.84 -13.39
N VAL A 187 7.97 2.09 -13.69
CA VAL A 187 7.26 2.86 -14.73
C VAL A 187 7.44 2.25 -16.12
N ARG A 188 8.63 1.68 -16.43
CA ARG A 188 8.85 0.93 -17.67
C ARG A 188 7.99 -0.35 -17.70
N TYR A 189 7.93 -1.08 -16.60
CA TYR A 189 7.11 -2.29 -16.53
C TYR A 189 5.62 -1.96 -16.67
N LEU A 190 5.13 -0.91 -16.01
CA LEU A 190 3.75 -0.44 -16.14
C LEU A 190 3.42 -0.03 -17.59
N LYS A 191 4.35 0.68 -18.26
CA LYS A 191 4.20 1.05 -19.67
C LYS A 191 4.10 -0.18 -20.59
N ASP A 192 4.95 -1.19 -20.36
CA ASP A 192 4.91 -2.44 -21.12
C ASP A 192 3.59 -3.21 -20.90
N LEU A 193 3.11 -3.27 -19.66
CA LEU A 193 1.81 -3.87 -19.35
C LEU A 193 0.66 -3.12 -20.03
N PHE A 194 0.72 -1.77 -20.04
CA PHE A 194 -0.29 -0.97 -20.72
C PHE A 194 -0.26 -1.18 -22.24
N ASN A 195 0.91 -1.40 -22.82
CA ASN A 195 1.02 -1.74 -24.24
C ASN A 195 0.33 -3.06 -24.60
N ILE A 196 0.25 -3.99 -23.64
CA ILE A 196 -0.43 -5.29 -23.81
C ILE A 196 -1.94 -5.15 -23.63
N TYR A 197 -2.40 -4.54 -22.52
CA TYR A 197 -3.80 -4.59 -22.10
C TYR A 197 -4.64 -3.40 -22.55
N LYS A 198 -4.04 -2.22 -22.70
CA LYS A 198 -4.74 -0.94 -23.01
C LYS A 198 -5.85 -0.58 -22.01
N ASP A 199 -5.88 -1.23 -20.88
CA ASP A 199 -6.81 -1.05 -19.77
C ASP A 199 -6.04 -1.02 -18.46
N TRP A 200 -6.21 0.03 -17.64
CA TRP A 200 -5.43 0.22 -16.44
C TRP A 200 -5.78 -0.74 -15.32
N HIS A 201 -7.04 -1.16 -15.19
CA HIS A 201 -7.39 -2.15 -14.17
C HIS A 201 -6.75 -3.50 -14.48
N LEU A 202 -6.66 -3.86 -15.76
CA LEU A 202 -5.94 -5.07 -16.18
C LEU A 202 -4.43 -4.92 -16.02
N VAL A 203 -3.88 -3.72 -16.23
CA VAL A 203 -2.46 -3.42 -15.94
C VAL A 203 -2.16 -3.63 -14.47
N LEU A 204 -2.98 -3.07 -13.57
CA LEU A 204 -2.84 -3.23 -12.13
C LEU A 204 -2.93 -4.71 -11.72
N ALA A 205 -3.92 -5.45 -12.24
CA ALA A 205 -4.03 -6.88 -12.00
C ALA A 205 -2.81 -7.65 -12.50
N ALA A 206 -2.29 -7.30 -13.70
CA ALA A 206 -1.12 -7.95 -14.29
C ALA A 206 0.19 -7.59 -13.58
N TYR A 207 0.29 -6.39 -13.03
CA TYR A 207 1.41 -5.99 -12.18
C TYR A 207 1.50 -6.91 -10.95
N ASN A 208 0.38 -7.15 -10.28
CA ASN A 208 0.31 -8.00 -9.09
C ASN A 208 0.52 -9.49 -9.39
N CYS A 209 -0.27 -10.09 -10.29
CA CYS A 209 -0.23 -11.54 -10.48
C CYS A 209 0.48 -12.03 -11.76
N GLY A 210 0.98 -11.10 -12.55
CA GLY A 210 1.61 -11.36 -13.84
C GLY A 210 0.63 -11.57 -15.00
N PRO A 211 1.04 -11.23 -16.24
CA PRO A 211 0.19 -11.32 -17.45
C PRO A 211 -0.40 -12.69 -17.68
N GLY A 212 0.32 -13.76 -17.33
CA GLY A 212 -0.15 -15.14 -17.53
C GLY A 212 -1.43 -15.46 -16.74
N ASN A 213 -1.58 -14.92 -15.52
CA ASN A 213 -2.77 -15.15 -14.69
C ASN A 213 -3.95 -14.30 -15.18
N VAL A 214 -3.71 -13.04 -15.57
CA VAL A 214 -4.74 -12.19 -16.19
C VAL A 214 -5.28 -12.83 -17.47
N ASN A 215 -4.41 -13.31 -18.36
CA ASN A 215 -4.82 -13.99 -19.58
C ASN A 215 -5.61 -15.30 -19.33
N LYS A 216 -5.32 -16.00 -18.22
CA LYS A 216 -6.15 -17.14 -17.79
C LYS A 216 -7.52 -16.70 -17.33
N ALA A 217 -7.61 -15.61 -16.57
CA ALA A 217 -8.88 -15.04 -16.11
C ALA A 217 -9.74 -14.58 -17.30
N ILE A 218 -9.17 -13.85 -18.27
CA ILE A 218 -9.84 -13.44 -19.51
C ILE A 218 -10.47 -14.64 -20.23
N ARG A 219 -9.70 -15.73 -20.42
CA ARG A 219 -10.26 -16.95 -21.06
C ARG A 219 -11.39 -17.58 -20.26
N ARG A 220 -11.31 -17.59 -18.92
CA ARG A 220 -12.34 -18.14 -18.04
C ARG A 220 -13.60 -17.27 -18.01
N ALA A 221 -13.46 -15.98 -18.19
CA ALA A 221 -14.54 -15.00 -18.26
C ALA A 221 -15.15 -14.89 -19.67
N GLY A 222 -14.88 -15.84 -20.56
CA GLY A 222 -15.45 -15.85 -21.92
C GLY A 222 -14.85 -14.80 -22.85
N GLY A 223 -13.68 -14.24 -22.53
CA GLY A 223 -12.99 -13.25 -23.34
C GLY A 223 -13.24 -11.80 -22.91
N SER A 224 -14.00 -11.56 -21.83
CA SER A 224 -14.16 -10.22 -21.27
C SER A 224 -12.81 -9.63 -20.88
N THR A 225 -12.65 -8.32 -21.07
CA THR A 225 -11.52 -7.51 -20.62
C THR A 225 -11.89 -6.52 -19.52
N ASP A 226 -13.11 -6.59 -18.99
CA ASP A 226 -13.51 -5.84 -17.82
C ASP A 226 -12.97 -6.50 -16.55
N TYR A 227 -12.26 -5.73 -15.71
CA TYR A 227 -11.69 -6.25 -14.46
C TYR A 227 -12.75 -6.87 -13.54
N TRP A 228 -13.94 -6.29 -13.45
CA TRP A 228 -14.98 -6.75 -12.55
C TRP A 228 -15.63 -8.06 -13.03
N ASP A 229 -15.66 -8.30 -14.35
CA ASP A 229 -16.02 -9.60 -14.91
C ASP A 229 -14.95 -10.66 -14.63
N LEU A 230 -13.68 -10.23 -14.61
CA LEU A 230 -12.54 -11.10 -14.31
C LEU A 230 -12.41 -11.40 -12.82
N TYR A 231 -12.94 -10.55 -11.96
CA TYR A 231 -12.78 -10.59 -10.50
C TYR A 231 -12.91 -12.00 -9.91
N PRO A 232 -13.98 -12.80 -10.18
CA PRO A 232 -14.13 -14.14 -9.61
C PRO A 232 -13.09 -15.17 -10.10
N PHE A 233 -12.42 -14.89 -11.22
CA PHE A 233 -11.43 -15.77 -11.85
C PHE A 233 -9.98 -15.41 -11.54
N LEU A 234 -9.75 -14.23 -10.97
CA LEU A 234 -8.44 -13.78 -10.53
C LEU A 234 -7.99 -14.50 -9.24
N PRO A 235 -6.67 -14.60 -8.98
CA PRO A 235 -6.16 -15.00 -7.67
C PRO A 235 -6.75 -14.13 -6.55
N LYS A 236 -7.01 -14.70 -5.38
CA LYS A 236 -7.65 -13.97 -4.27
C LYS A 236 -6.97 -12.64 -3.93
N GLU A 237 -5.64 -12.65 -3.81
CA GLU A 237 -4.85 -11.45 -3.54
C GLU A 237 -5.02 -10.38 -4.63
N THR A 238 -5.09 -10.80 -5.91
CA THR A 238 -5.27 -9.89 -7.05
C THR A 238 -6.65 -9.26 -7.10
N ARG A 239 -7.68 -9.94 -6.57
CA ARG A 239 -9.03 -9.38 -6.46
C ARG A 239 -9.06 -8.11 -5.60
N GLY A 240 -8.23 -8.06 -4.56
CA GLY A 240 -8.13 -6.89 -3.69
C GLY A 240 -7.24 -5.77 -4.24
N TYR A 241 -6.53 -6.01 -5.32
CA TYR A 241 -5.49 -5.09 -5.76
C TYR A 241 -6.06 -3.78 -6.35
N VAL A 242 -6.99 -3.86 -7.30
CA VAL A 242 -7.66 -2.66 -7.85
C VAL A 242 -8.51 -1.94 -6.80
N PRO A 243 -9.37 -2.63 -6.01
CA PRO A 243 -10.07 -1.97 -4.90
C PRO A 243 -9.13 -1.30 -3.90
N GLY A 244 -8.01 -1.95 -3.56
CA GLY A 244 -6.98 -1.38 -2.69
C GLY A 244 -6.33 -0.14 -3.28
N PHE A 245 -6.04 -0.15 -4.57
CA PHE A 245 -5.51 1.01 -5.31
C PHE A 245 -6.48 2.20 -5.30
N ILE A 246 -7.75 1.97 -5.58
CA ILE A 246 -8.79 3.00 -5.53
C ILE A 246 -8.89 3.59 -4.12
N ALA A 247 -8.90 2.72 -3.11
CA ALA A 247 -8.97 3.14 -1.72
C ALA A 247 -7.71 3.91 -1.26
N ALA A 248 -6.53 3.54 -1.75
CA ALA A 248 -5.30 4.28 -1.49
C ALA A 248 -5.36 5.69 -2.08
N ASN A 249 -5.79 5.84 -3.34
CA ASN A 249 -6.02 7.14 -3.95
C ASN A 249 -7.01 7.98 -3.16
N TYR A 250 -8.13 7.38 -2.74
CA TYR A 250 -9.14 8.04 -1.94
C TYR A 250 -8.59 8.54 -0.61
N VAL A 251 -7.95 7.67 0.18
CA VAL A 251 -7.51 8.04 1.52
C VAL A 251 -6.35 9.04 1.50
N MET A 252 -5.45 8.94 0.53
CA MET A 252 -4.35 9.89 0.38
C MET A 252 -4.83 11.28 -0.08
N THR A 253 -6.02 11.37 -0.66
CA THR A 253 -6.65 12.64 -1.07
C THR A 253 -7.51 13.21 0.05
N TYR A 254 -8.28 12.38 0.76
CA TYR A 254 -9.32 12.80 1.70
C TYR A 254 -9.02 12.44 3.17
N TYR A 255 -7.75 12.29 3.55
CA TYR A 255 -7.34 11.92 4.91
C TYR A 255 -7.82 12.93 5.97
N CYS A 256 -7.79 14.23 5.66
CA CYS A 256 -8.26 15.28 6.58
C CYS A 256 -9.73 15.11 6.94
N GLU A 257 -10.58 14.81 5.95
CA GLU A 257 -12.03 14.62 6.10
C GLU A 257 -12.36 13.39 6.94
N HIS A 258 -11.40 12.47 7.08
CA HIS A 258 -11.49 11.32 7.97
C HIS A 258 -10.80 11.55 9.31
N GLY A 259 -10.33 12.78 9.60
CA GLY A 259 -9.63 13.11 10.84
C GLY A 259 -8.33 12.31 11.01
N ILE A 260 -7.61 12.06 9.93
CA ILE A 260 -6.29 11.43 9.93
C ILE A 260 -5.27 12.56 9.77
N CYS A 261 -4.25 12.57 10.63
CA CYS A 261 -3.16 13.53 10.56
C CYS A 261 -1.90 12.84 10.02
N PRO A 262 -1.15 13.46 9.09
CA PRO A 262 0.17 12.97 8.75
C PRO A 262 1.09 13.05 9.96
N MET A 263 2.03 12.12 10.07
CA MET A 263 3.17 12.26 10.96
C MET A 263 4.13 13.29 10.36
N GLU A 264 4.83 14.08 11.19
CA GLU A 264 5.94 14.88 10.70
C GLU A 264 7.13 14.00 10.34
N SER A 265 7.78 14.31 9.22
CA SER A 265 8.97 13.60 8.76
C SER A 265 10.19 14.49 8.85
N GLN A 266 11.27 13.98 9.45
CA GLN A 266 12.60 14.63 9.40
C GLN A 266 13.40 14.21 8.16
N LEU A 267 12.84 13.39 7.28
CA LEU A 267 13.47 13.12 5.99
C LEU A 267 13.59 14.46 5.22
N PRO A 268 14.73 14.72 4.60
CA PRO A 268 14.93 15.97 3.89
C PRO A 268 13.93 16.08 2.74
N ALA A 269 13.36 17.27 2.55
CA ALA A 269 12.45 17.51 1.42
C ALA A 269 13.14 17.35 0.05
N VAL A 270 14.47 17.52 0.03
CA VAL A 270 15.31 17.36 -1.16
C VAL A 270 16.52 16.52 -0.78
N SER A 271 16.79 15.49 -1.56
CA SER A 271 18.02 14.70 -1.49
C SER A 271 18.81 14.85 -2.78
N ASP A 272 20.13 14.86 -2.69
CA ASP A 272 21.01 14.86 -3.85
C ASP A 272 21.77 13.54 -3.92
N THR A 273 22.17 13.15 -5.12
CA THR A 273 22.88 11.89 -5.37
C THR A 273 24.35 12.15 -5.67
N VAL A 274 25.23 11.58 -4.86
CA VAL A 274 26.68 11.61 -5.10
C VAL A 274 27.12 10.29 -5.74
N HIS A 275 27.68 10.37 -6.95
CA HIS A 275 28.27 9.24 -7.63
C HIS A 275 29.68 8.95 -7.10
N ILE A 276 29.86 7.77 -6.51
CA ILE A 276 31.14 7.31 -6.00
C ILE A 276 31.72 6.28 -6.99
N ASN A 277 32.90 6.55 -7.50
CA ASN A 277 33.61 5.69 -8.47
C ASN A 277 34.80 4.94 -7.88
N LYS A 278 34.85 4.82 -6.56
CA LYS A 278 35.88 4.10 -5.79
C LYS A 278 35.22 3.26 -4.71
N ASP A 279 35.88 2.21 -4.31
CA ASP A 279 35.45 1.42 -3.15
C ASP A 279 35.55 2.28 -1.88
N LEU A 280 34.42 2.58 -1.27
CA LEU A 280 34.30 3.33 -0.03
C LEU A 280 33.33 2.65 0.94
N HIS A 281 33.65 2.76 2.21
CA HIS A 281 32.72 2.36 3.26
C HIS A 281 31.73 3.50 3.55
N LEU A 282 30.43 3.21 3.73
CA LEU A 282 29.43 4.23 4.02
C LEU A 282 29.80 5.13 5.22
N GLN A 283 30.51 4.57 6.23
CA GLN A 283 31.02 5.35 7.36
C GLN A 283 31.96 6.47 6.95
N GLN A 284 32.79 6.27 5.91
CA GLN A 284 33.70 7.30 5.41
C GLN A 284 32.90 8.42 4.73
N VAL A 285 31.87 8.05 3.95
CA VAL A 285 30.97 9.03 3.33
C VAL A 285 30.23 9.82 4.41
N ALA A 286 29.66 9.16 5.41
CA ALA A 286 28.96 9.78 6.53
C ALA A 286 29.86 10.80 7.26
N SER A 287 31.14 10.43 7.53
CA SER A 287 32.10 11.30 8.20
C SER A 287 32.48 12.52 7.36
N VAL A 288 32.67 12.37 6.05
CA VAL A 288 33.06 13.47 5.15
C VAL A 288 31.89 14.43 4.93
N CYS A 289 30.69 13.91 4.77
CA CYS A 289 29.47 14.70 4.54
C CYS A 289 28.85 15.24 5.84
N ASN A 290 29.40 14.86 6.99
CA ASN A 290 28.84 15.19 8.32
C ASN A 290 27.35 14.79 8.45
N ILE A 291 27.02 13.58 7.98
CA ILE A 291 25.69 13.00 8.03
C ILE A 291 25.70 11.82 9.02
N ASP A 292 24.63 11.63 9.75
CA ASP A 292 24.47 10.45 10.59
C ASP A 292 24.50 9.17 9.74
N ILE A 293 25.25 8.15 10.19
CA ILE A 293 25.43 6.90 9.44
C ILE A 293 24.11 6.14 9.26
N GLU A 294 23.22 6.18 10.25
CA GLU A 294 21.94 5.48 10.15
C GLU A 294 20.99 6.22 9.20
N GLN A 295 21.05 7.55 9.15
CA GLN A 295 20.36 8.35 8.15
C GLN A 295 20.88 8.01 6.75
N LEU A 296 22.20 7.96 6.55
CA LEU A 296 22.79 7.58 5.27
C LEU A 296 22.39 6.18 4.82
N ARG A 297 22.38 5.20 5.74
CA ARG A 297 21.91 3.83 5.48
C ARG A 297 20.42 3.75 5.16
N SER A 298 19.60 4.57 5.79
CA SER A 298 18.17 4.61 5.53
C SER A 298 17.85 5.14 4.14
N LEU A 299 18.62 6.13 3.67
CA LEU A 299 18.51 6.69 2.33
C LEU A 299 19.11 5.79 1.24
N ASN A 300 19.91 4.79 1.62
CA ASN A 300 20.60 3.88 0.73
C ASN A 300 20.30 2.40 1.08
N PRO A 301 19.03 1.99 1.09
CA PRO A 301 18.63 0.65 1.54
C PRO A 301 19.10 -0.48 0.63
N GLN A 302 19.60 -0.18 -0.57
CA GLN A 302 20.12 -1.13 -1.55
C GLN A 302 21.47 -1.75 -1.14
N TYR A 303 22.24 -1.11 -0.30
CA TYR A 303 23.54 -1.66 0.16
C TYR A 303 23.34 -2.63 1.33
N LYS A 304 23.99 -3.79 1.23
CA LYS A 304 23.91 -4.90 2.20
C LYS A 304 24.93 -4.78 3.31
#